data_daa2e0e6bc2baec2ec826e1072cf07b8
#
_entry.id   daa2e0e6bc2baec2ec826e1072cf07b8
#
_cell.length_a   1.000
_cell.length_b   1.000
_cell.length_c   1.000
_cell.angle_alpha   90.00
_cell.angle_beta   90.00
_cell.angle_gamma   90.00
#
_symmetry.space_group_name_H-M   'P 1'
#
loop_
_entity.id
_entity.type
_entity.pdbx_description
1 polymer ?
#
loop_
_entity_poly.entity_id
_entity_poly.type
_entity_poly.pdbx_seq_one_letter_code
_entity_poly.pdbx_strand_id
1 'polypeptide(L)'
;MRVRRFAAGAIIVAILGACAPVEDSPRQARSTLVVGIDVSGSFEATGNYNDAIEFASHYLYGHLSGLGELAVPSAVFVGSVGGENPGETKSFQPIHAFRGKSPEEIAAVLREQFPSRDGFTDFNAFFDRVATLVKRQGLILAPLNIVLLTDGIQDLTASSGTEGRFATIDLGPLEYLSRSVTVRLLYATPTVSVAWEREVDRRRVRMWTVDHEVMVGWREQLEFDINSGGAEDNLWKWVEDNIDFRVRTRVL
;
A
#
# COMPACT_ATOMS: atom_id res chain seq x y z
N MET A 1 -84.20 -1.53 -40.83
CA MET A 1 -83.04 -0.71 -40.36
C MET A 1 -82.29 -1.46 -39.24
N ARG A 2 -81.14 -2.02 -39.52
CA ARG A 2 -80.34 -2.81 -38.52
C ARG A 2 -79.14 -1.94 -38.12
N VAL A 3 -79.08 -1.52 -36.87
CA VAL A 3 -78.01 -0.80 -36.26
C VAL A 3 -76.91 -1.77 -35.82
N ARG A 4 -75.71 -1.71 -36.42
CA ARG A 4 -74.54 -2.47 -36.00
C ARG A 4 -73.80 -1.71 -34.89
N ARG A 5 -73.74 -2.31 -33.72
CA ARG A 5 -72.92 -1.85 -32.61
C ARG A 5 -71.46 -2.31 -32.83
N PHE A 6 -70.55 -1.40 -32.99
CA PHE A 6 -69.10 -1.68 -32.94
C PHE A 6 -68.63 -1.69 -31.47
N ALA A 7 -68.14 -2.83 -31.00
CA ALA A 7 -67.48 -2.93 -29.74
C ALA A 7 -65.97 -2.58 -29.94
N ALA A 8 -65.54 -1.49 -29.32
CA ALA A 8 -64.14 -1.13 -29.26
C ALA A 8 -63.45 -1.90 -28.14
N GLY A 9 -62.62 -2.89 -28.48
CA GLY A 9 -61.78 -3.60 -27.52
C GLY A 9 -60.55 -2.79 -27.21
N ALA A 10 -60.39 -2.34 -25.97
CA ALA A 10 -59.15 -1.71 -25.50
C ALA A 10 -58.13 -2.80 -25.14
N ILE A 11 -57.05 -2.87 -25.88
CA ILE A 11 -55.90 -3.72 -25.55
C ILE A 11 -55.04 -2.97 -24.56
N ILE A 12 -55.08 -3.39 -23.29
CA ILE A 12 -54.15 -2.92 -22.26
C ILE A 12 -52.88 -3.75 -22.40
N VAL A 13 -51.84 -3.15 -22.96
CA VAL A 13 -50.48 -3.73 -22.98
C VAL A 13 -49.84 -3.44 -21.61
N ALA A 14 -49.85 -4.46 -20.73
CA ALA A 14 -49.10 -4.40 -19.48
C ALA A 14 -47.61 -4.55 -19.78
N ILE A 15 -46.88 -3.44 -19.73
CA ILE A 15 -45.41 -3.44 -19.75
C ILE A 15 -44.95 -3.84 -18.35
N LEU A 16 -44.75 -5.13 -18.15
CA LEU A 16 -44.00 -5.64 -17.00
C LEU A 16 -42.52 -5.30 -17.22
N GLY A 17 -42.11 -4.18 -16.63
CA GLY A 17 -40.69 -3.83 -16.52
C GLY A 17 -40.00 -4.90 -15.68
N ALA A 18 -39.32 -5.84 -16.33
CA ALA A 18 -38.44 -6.76 -15.70
C ALA A 18 -37.24 -5.95 -15.15
N CYS A 19 -37.27 -5.60 -13.86
CA CYS A 19 -36.05 -5.29 -13.14
C CYS A 19 -35.22 -6.58 -13.12
N ALA A 20 -34.34 -6.75 -14.09
CA ALA A 20 -33.28 -7.75 -13.98
C ALA A 20 -32.51 -7.42 -12.70
N PRO A 21 -32.25 -8.38 -11.80
CA PRO A 21 -31.38 -8.15 -10.69
C PRO A 21 -30.02 -7.77 -11.33
N VAL A 22 -29.52 -6.57 -11.00
CA VAL A 22 -28.11 -6.22 -11.27
C VAL A 22 -27.33 -7.26 -10.50
N GLU A 23 -26.71 -8.21 -11.21
CA GLU A 23 -25.71 -9.08 -10.60
C GLU A 23 -24.72 -8.15 -9.93
N ASP A 24 -24.67 -8.20 -8.61
CA ASP A 24 -23.60 -7.58 -7.83
C ASP A 24 -22.30 -8.25 -8.29
N SER A 25 -21.71 -7.71 -9.34
CA SER A 25 -20.30 -7.97 -9.63
C SER A 25 -19.57 -7.71 -8.31
N PRO A 26 -18.82 -8.68 -7.78
CA PRO A 26 -18.10 -8.47 -6.54
C PRO A 26 -17.39 -7.13 -6.67
N ARG A 27 -17.79 -6.16 -5.83
CA ARG A 27 -17.18 -4.81 -5.83
C ARG A 27 -15.73 -5.03 -5.55
N GLN A 28 -14.96 -5.14 -6.61
CA GLN A 28 -13.50 -5.24 -6.54
C GLN A 28 -13.06 -4.06 -5.70
N ALA A 29 -12.49 -4.33 -4.55
CA ALA A 29 -12.08 -3.29 -3.61
C ALA A 29 -11.13 -2.36 -4.37
N ARG A 30 -11.59 -1.15 -4.67
CA ARG A 30 -10.81 -0.15 -5.40
C ARG A 30 -9.77 0.46 -4.46
N SER A 31 -8.89 -0.36 -3.90
CA SER A 31 -7.81 0.10 -3.03
C SER A 31 -6.58 0.48 -3.86
N THR A 32 -5.83 1.43 -3.35
CA THR A 32 -4.52 1.80 -3.88
C THR A 32 -3.45 1.32 -2.90
N LEU A 33 -2.45 0.63 -3.40
CA LEU A 33 -1.25 0.23 -2.68
C LEU A 33 -0.07 1.06 -3.18
N VAL A 34 0.63 1.71 -2.26
CA VAL A 34 1.90 2.40 -2.52
C VAL A 34 2.98 1.76 -1.67
N VAL A 35 4.05 1.30 -2.29
CA VAL A 35 5.22 0.75 -1.60
C VAL A 35 6.36 1.75 -1.75
N GLY A 36 6.87 2.23 -0.62
CA GLY A 36 8.06 3.06 -0.53
C GLY A 36 9.26 2.23 -0.10
N ILE A 37 10.32 2.25 -0.89
CA ILE A 37 11.58 1.56 -0.59
C ILE A 37 12.60 2.59 -0.19
N ASP A 38 13.14 2.45 1.01
CA ASP A 38 14.25 3.26 1.46
C ASP A 38 15.54 2.77 0.79
N VAL A 39 16.18 3.69 0.06
CA VAL A 39 17.41 3.42 -0.69
C VAL A 39 18.61 4.12 -0.09
N SER A 40 18.46 4.68 1.13
CA SER A 40 19.51 5.37 1.84
C SER A 40 20.63 4.45 2.29
N GLY A 41 21.82 5.02 2.38
CA GLY A 41 22.98 4.30 2.90
C GLY A 41 22.83 3.89 4.37
N SER A 42 22.04 4.61 5.17
CA SER A 42 21.74 4.25 6.55
C SER A 42 20.91 2.96 6.62
N PHE A 43 19.87 2.84 5.80
CA PHE A 43 19.06 1.63 5.75
C PHE A 43 19.86 0.42 5.20
N GLU A 44 20.70 0.64 4.18
CA GLU A 44 21.63 -0.41 3.69
C GLU A 44 22.58 -0.89 4.80
N ALA A 45 23.14 0.05 5.58
CA ALA A 45 24.06 -0.26 6.66
C ALA A 45 23.43 -1.11 7.80
N THR A 46 22.09 -1.11 7.94
CA THR A 46 21.41 -2.03 8.85
C THR A 46 21.44 -3.48 8.38
N GLY A 47 21.77 -3.75 7.13
CA GLY A 47 21.71 -5.07 6.48
C GLY A 47 20.31 -5.48 6.01
N ASN A 48 19.29 -4.65 6.26
CA ASN A 48 17.90 -4.99 5.97
C ASN A 48 17.48 -4.72 4.51
N TYR A 49 18.23 -3.94 3.75
CA TYR A 49 17.84 -3.54 2.39
C TYR A 49 17.55 -4.75 1.47
N ASN A 50 18.43 -5.74 1.43
CA ASN A 50 18.23 -6.91 0.57
C ASN A 50 17.03 -7.75 1.02
N ASP A 51 16.84 -7.92 2.32
CA ASP A 51 15.68 -8.60 2.88
C ASP A 51 14.38 -7.86 2.56
N ALA A 52 14.39 -6.54 2.66
CA ALA A 52 13.26 -5.68 2.32
C ALA A 52 12.88 -5.77 0.83
N ILE A 53 13.85 -5.84 -0.08
CA ILE A 53 13.59 -6.04 -1.52
C ILE A 53 12.94 -7.41 -1.78
N GLU A 54 13.45 -8.47 -1.14
CA GLU A 54 12.89 -9.81 -1.29
C GLU A 54 11.48 -9.89 -0.68
N PHE A 55 11.29 -9.35 0.53
CA PHE A 55 9.96 -9.24 1.11
C PHE A 55 9.00 -8.46 0.20
N ALA A 56 9.40 -7.27 -0.29
CA ALA A 56 8.58 -6.46 -1.18
C ALA A 56 8.17 -7.23 -2.44
N SER A 57 9.05 -8.07 -2.98
CA SER A 57 8.74 -8.86 -4.17
C SER A 57 7.65 -9.89 -3.92
N HIS A 58 7.73 -10.63 -2.81
CA HIS A 58 6.67 -11.57 -2.39
C HIS A 58 5.38 -10.85 -2.03
N TYR A 59 5.47 -9.75 -1.30
CA TYR A 59 4.31 -8.93 -0.91
C TYR A 59 3.54 -8.40 -2.12
N LEU A 60 4.25 -7.84 -3.10
CA LEU A 60 3.65 -7.39 -4.36
C LEU A 60 3.05 -8.55 -5.14
N TYR A 61 3.76 -9.68 -5.24
CA TYR A 61 3.28 -10.88 -5.92
C TYR A 61 1.98 -11.40 -5.29
N GLY A 62 1.93 -11.53 -3.96
CA GLY A 62 0.75 -11.98 -3.23
C GLY A 62 -0.46 -11.10 -3.48
N HIS A 63 -0.31 -9.77 -3.38
CA HIS A 63 -1.38 -8.82 -3.67
C HIS A 63 -1.84 -8.86 -5.15
N LEU A 64 -0.90 -8.91 -6.08
CA LEU A 64 -1.23 -8.91 -7.52
C LEU A 64 -1.89 -10.20 -7.99
N SER A 65 -1.60 -11.30 -7.31
CA SER A 65 -2.15 -12.63 -7.58
C SER A 65 -3.36 -12.96 -6.71
N GLY A 66 -3.68 -12.14 -5.70
CA GLY A 66 -4.80 -12.37 -4.77
C GLY A 66 -4.60 -13.64 -3.95
N LEU A 67 -3.38 -13.88 -3.46
CA LEU A 67 -3.04 -15.05 -2.67
C LEU A 67 -3.47 -14.88 -1.22
N GLY A 68 -3.83 -15.97 -0.56
CA GLY A 68 -4.44 -15.93 0.76
C GLY A 68 -5.72 -15.07 0.74
N GLU A 69 -5.94 -14.27 1.76
CA GLU A 69 -7.05 -13.31 1.83
C GLU A 69 -6.62 -11.88 1.44
N LEU A 70 -5.45 -11.74 0.79
CA LEU A 70 -4.92 -10.45 0.41
C LEU A 70 -5.80 -9.76 -0.64
N ALA A 71 -6.19 -8.54 -0.37
CA ALA A 71 -7.00 -7.76 -1.29
C ALA A 71 -6.18 -7.36 -2.53
N VAL A 72 -6.69 -7.69 -3.73
CA VAL A 72 -6.07 -7.24 -4.98
C VAL A 72 -6.31 -5.75 -5.16
N PRO A 73 -5.26 -4.90 -5.15
CA PRO A 73 -5.42 -3.47 -5.32
C PRO A 73 -5.75 -3.13 -6.77
N SER A 74 -6.57 -2.10 -6.97
CA SER A 74 -6.87 -1.59 -8.32
C SER A 74 -5.69 -0.79 -8.91
N ALA A 75 -4.86 -0.23 -8.06
CA ALA A 75 -3.65 0.50 -8.43
C ALA A 75 -2.50 0.17 -7.48
N VAL A 76 -1.31 -0.06 -8.04
CA VAL A 76 -0.06 -0.28 -7.29
C VAL A 76 0.98 0.68 -7.82
N PHE A 77 1.72 1.28 -6.91
CA PHE A 77 2.86 2.14 -7.23
C PHE A 77 4.01 1.82 -6.29
N VAL A 78 5.20 1.71 -6.83
CA VAL A 78 6.42 1.51 -6.05
C VAL A 78 7.38 2.66 -6.33
N GLY A 79 7.93 3.28 -5.28
CA GLY A 79 8.86 4.39 -5.40
C GLY A 79 9.90 4.40 -4.30
N SER A 80 10.97 5.18 -4.47
CA SER A 80 11.95 5.39 -3.41
C SER A 80 11.47 6.42 -2.40
N VAL A 81 11.80 6.21 -1.12
CA VAL A 81 11.50 7.17 -0.04
C VAL A 81 12.46 8.35 -0.04
N GLY A 82 13.66 8.17 -0.59
CA GLY A 82 14.69 9.18 -0.66
C GLY A 82 15.27 9.41 -2.04
N GLY A 83 16.29 10.23 -2.11
CA GLY A 83 16.98 10.60 -3.33
C GLY A 83 18.44 11.05 -3.07
N GLU A 84 19.16 11.43 -4.13
CA GLU A 84 20.53 11.97 -4.02
C GLU A 84 20.54 13.37 -3.39
N ASN A 85 19.44 14.11 -3.55
CA ASN A 85 19.30 15.46 -3.00
C ASN A 85 18.03 15.59 -2.15
N PRO A 86 17.99 16.48 -1.16
CA PRO A 86 16.78 16.79 -0.41
C PRO A 86 15.63 17.20 -1.33
N GLY A 87 14.45 16.65 -1.10
CA GLY A 87 13.27 16.90 -1.91
C GLY A 87 13.23 16.15 -3.25
N GLU A 88 14.28 15.42 -3.61
CA GLU A 88 14.31 14.56 -4.79
C GLU A 88 13.66 13.22 -4.48
N THR A 89 12.71 12.85 -5.31
CA THR A 89 12.11 11.52 -5.27
C THR A 89 12.11 10.91 -6.66
N LYS A 90 12.46 9.65 -6.75
CA LYS A 90 12.42 8.91 -8.02
C LYS A 90 10.99 8.70 -8.49
N SER A 91 10.84 8.38 -9.76
CA SER A 91 9.53 8.11 -10.36
C SER A 91 8.91 6.87 -9.76
N PHE A 92 7.59 6.89 -9.58
CA PHE A 92 6.85 5.70 -9.19
C PHE A 92 6.72 4.71 -10.35
N GLN A 93 7.01 3.44 -10.08
CA GLN A 93 6.76 2.34 -11.00
C GLN A 93 5.31 1.87 -10.83
N PRO A 94 4.51 1.84 -11.90
CA PRO A 94 3.11 1.46 -11.82
C PRO A 94 2.90 -0.06 -11.86
N ILE A 95 1.69 -0.50 -11.57
CA ILE A 95 1.28 -1.91 -11.46
C ILE A 95 1.74 -2.80 -12.63
N HIS A 96 1.75 -2.27 -13.86
CA HIS A 96 2.12 -3.07 -15.04
C HIS A 96 3.61 -3.45 -15.08
N ALA A 97 4.46 -2.76 -14.31
CA ALA A 97 5.86 -3.15 -14.17
C ALA A 97 6.04 -4.50 -13.46
N PHE A 98 5.04 -4.93 -12.68
CA PHE A 98 5.12 -6.08 -11.80
C PHE A 98 4.15 -7.21 -12.16
N ARG A 99 3.03 -6.89 -12.82
CA ARG A 99 1.97 -7.86 -13.13
C ARG A 99 2.47 -9.00 -14.00
N GLY A 100 2.16 -10.24 -13.60
CA GLY A 100 2.53 -11.47 -14.33
C GLY A 100 3.98 -11.89 -14.15
N LYS A 101 4.72 -11.27 -13.25
CA LYS A 101 6.10 -11.63 -12.90
C LYS A 101 6.11 -12.51 -11.66
N SER A 102 7.13 -13.38 -11.57
CA SER A 102 7.43 -14.12 -10.34
C SER A 102 8.04 -13.21 -9.28
N PRO A 103 8.10 -13.64 -7.99
CA PRO A 103 8.79 -12.88 -6.95
C PRO A 103 10.24 -12.54 -7.30
N GLU A 104 10.98 -13.47 -7.92
CA GLU A 104 12.37 -13.28 -8.32
C GLU A 104 12.50 -12.22 -9.42
N GLU A 105 11.59 -12.24 -10.40
CA GLU A 105 11.55 -11.24 -11.47
C GLU A 105 11.17 -9.86 -10.92
N ILE A 106 10.25 -9.80 -9.94
CA ILE A 106 9.90 -8.55 -9.26
C ILE A 106 11.11 -8.04 -8.48
N ALA A 107 11.79 -8.90 -7.72
CA ALA A 107 12.99 -8.51 -6.98
C ALA A 107 14.10 -7.96 -7.89
N ALA A 108 14.28 -8.57 -9.07
CA ALA A 108 15.25 -8.08 -10.06
C ALA A 108 14.88 -6.67 -10.55
N VAL A 109 13.61 -6.43 -10.87
CA VAL A 109 13.11 -5.10 -11.25
C VAL A 109 13.32 -4.08 -10.12
N LEU A 110 13.00 -4.46 -8.87
CA LEU A 110 13.16 -3.57 -7.73
C LEU A 110 14.62 -3.18 -7.51
N ARG A 111 15.57 -4.13 -7.59
CA ARG A 111 17.02 -3.84 -7.45
C ARG A 111 17.54 -2.95 -8.57
N GLU A 112 17.05 -3.11 -9.78
CA GLU A 112 17.44 -2.28 -10.92
C GLU A 112 16.92 -0.85 -10.78
N GLN A 113 15.65 -0.70 -10.39
CA GLN A 113 14.98 0.60 -10.33
C GLN A 113 15.30 1.40 -9.05
N PHE A 114 15.57 0.72 -7.97
CA PHE A 114 15.76 1.31 -6.64
C PHE A 114 17.09 0.84 -6.01
N PRO A 115 18.24 1.06 -6.65
CA PRO A 115 19.54 0.68 -6.08
C PRO A 115 19.81 1.50 -4.80
N SER A 116 20.37 0.83 -3.79
CA SER A 116 20.80 1.45 -2.55
C SER A 116 22.07 2.30 -2.79
N ARG A 117 21.88 3.56 -3.16
CA ARG A 117 22.97 4.51 -3.46
C ARG A 117 22.66 5.93 -3.03
N ASP A 118 21.44 6.20 -2.65
CA ASP A 118 21.00 7.56 -2.33
C ASP A 118 21.39 7.92 -0.89
N GLY A 119 21.76 9.18 -0.67
CA GLY A 119 22.25 9.64 0.61
C GLY A 119 21.21 10.11 1.60
N PHE A 120 19.97 10.36 1.16
CA PHE A 120 18.96 11.04 1.97
C PHE A 120 17.63 10.30 1.98
N THR A 121 17.07 10.14 3.19
CA THR A 121 15.68 9.72 3.42
C THR A 121 14.82 10.96 3.65
N ASP A 122 13.80 11.17 2.80
CA ASP A 122 12.89 12.31 2.85
C ASP A 122 11.42 11.83 2.77
N PHE A 123 10.82 11.61 3.93
CA PHE A 123 9.42 11.19 4.02
C PHE A 123 8.46 12.28 3.56
N ASN A 124 8.76 13.54 3.79
CA ASN A 124 7.87 14.64 3.41
C ASN A 124 7.74 14.74 1.89
N ALA A 125 8.87 14.72 1.19
CA ALA A 125 8.86 14.70 -0.27
C ALA A 125 8.16 13.44 -0.82
N PHE A 126 8.34 12.29 -0.18
CA PHE A 126 7.64 11.07 -0.58
C PHE A 126 6.12 11.19 -0.40
N PHE A 127 5.63 11.66 0.75
CA PHE A 127 4.19 11.81 1.00
C PHE A 127 3.54 12.87 0.09
N ASP A 128 4.20 13.97 -0.19
CA ASP A 128 3.76 14.96 -1.16
C ASP A 128 3.60 14.38 -2.57
N ARG A 129 4.56 13.55 -2.98
CA ARG A 129 4.50 12.88 -4.28
C ARG A 129 3.40 11.83 -4.34
N VAL A 130 3.20 11.04 -3.28
CA VAL A 130 2.06 10.12 -3.17
C VAL A 130 0.75 10.88 -3.29
N ALA A 131 0.60 11.98 -2.58
CA ALA A 131 -0.60 12.81 -2.64
C ALA A 131 -0.85 13.35 -4.05
N THR A 132 0.20 13.85 -4.69
CA THR A 132 0.13 14.34 -6.08
C THR A 132 -0.24 13.22 -7.05
N LEU A 133 0.37 12.04 -6.91
CA LEU A 133 0.10 10.87 -7.73
C LEU A 133 -1.36 10.43 -7.62
N VAL A 134 -1.87 10.26 -6.39
CA VAL A 134 -3.26 9.87 -6.11
C VAL A 134 -4.26 10.85 -6.72
N LYS A 135 -3.99 12.16 -6.60
CA LYS A 135 -4.82 13.21 -7.21
C LYS A 135 -4.80 13.13 -8.74
N ARG A 136 -3.62 13.04 -9.34
CA ARG A 136 -3.46 12.99 -10.81
C ARG A 136 -4.09 11.75 -11.44
N GLN A 137 -4.08 10.61 -10.74
CA GLN A 137 -4.64 9.35 -11.20
C GLN A 137 -6.15 9.22 -10.90
N GLY A 138 -6.77 10.21 -10.28
CA GLY A 138 -8.20 10.16 -9.93
C GLY A 138 -8.54 9.11 -8.87
N LEU A 139 -7.58 8.74 -8.02
CA LEU A 139 -7.72 7.70 -6.99
C LEU A 139 -8.18 8.25 -5.64
N ILE A 140 -8.60 9.51 -5.60
CA ILE A 140 -9.16 10.14 -4.41
C ILE A 140 -10.40 9.34 -3.94
N LEU A 141 -10.58 9.20 -2.62
CA LEU A 141 -11.63 8.45 -1.95
C LEU A 141 -11.45 6.92 -1.94
N ALA A 142 -10.59 6.36 -2.78
CA ALA A 142 -10.21 4.95 -2.66
C ALA A 142 -9.40 4.73 -1.37
N PRO A 143 -9.56 3.60 -0.66
CA PRO A 143 -8.67 3.24 0.43
C PRO A 143 -7.21 3.28 -0.04
N LEU A 144 -6.35 3.97 0.72
CA LEU A 144 -4.94 4.14 0.40
C LEU A 144 -4.10 3.44 1.46
N ASN A 145 -3.34 2.44 1.04
CA ASN A 145 -2.37 1.75 1.86
C ASN A 145 -0.97 2.14 1.39
N ILE A 146 -0.17 2.66 2.30
CA ILE A 146 1.23 3.03 2.07
C ILE A 146 2.07 2.12 2.96
N VAL A 147 2.98 1.38 2.37
CA VAL A 147 3.92 0.48 3.05
C VAL A 147 5.32 1.00 2.79
N LEU A 148 6.04 1.32 3.84
CA LEU A 148 7.40 1.85 3.81
C LEU A 148 8.36 0.79 4.33
N LEU A 149 9.31 0.40 3.51
CA LEU A 149 10.40 -0.52 3.85
C LEU A 149 11.61 0.36 4.21
N THR A 150 11.79 0.63 5.49
CA THR A 150 12.71 1.67 5.99
C THR A 150 13.06 1.44 7.46
N ASP A 151 14.20 1.93 7.92
CA ASP A 151 14.51 2.04 9.34
C ASP A 151 13.70 3.16 10.05
N GLY A 152 12.96 3.97 9.27
CA GLY A 152 12.12 5.05 9.75
C GLY A 152 12.87 6.32 10.17
N ILE A 153 14.14 6.46 9.83
CA ILE A 153 14.98 7.60 10.18
C ILE A 153 15.04 8.57 9.01
N GLN A 154 14.53 9.78 9.21
CA GLN A 154 14.63 10.86 8.21
C GLN A 154 15.97 11.59 8.33
N ASP A 155 16.64 11.76 7.18
CA ASP A 155 17.84 12.59 7.09
C ASP A 155 17.43 14.06 6.94
N LEU A 156 17.37 14.76 8.05
CA LEU A 156 17.14 16.19 8.02
C LEU A 156 18.43 16.96 7.88
N THR A 157 18.36 18.09 7.18
CA THR A 157 19.42 19.10 7.16
C THR A 157 19.94 19.40 8.58
N ALA A 158 21.23 19.53 8.73
CA ALA A 158 22.09 19.56 9.90
C ALA A 158 21.75 20.49 11.09
N SER A 159 20.52 20.96 11.26
CA SER A 159 20.15 21.93 12.28
C SER A 159 19.24 21.45 13.40
N SER A 160 18.70 20.24 13.34
CA SER A 160 17.87 19.71 14.41
C SER A 160 18.61 18.60 15.16
N GLY A 161 18.78 18.80 16.47
CA GLY A 161 19.23 17.75 17.38
C GLY A 161 18.30 16.53 17.32
N THR A 162 18.68 15.45 17.99
CA THR A 162 17.92 14.18 17.98
C THR A 162 16.48 14.32 18.50
N GLU A 163 16.22 15.32 19.35
CA GLU A 163 14.90 15.64 19.88
C GLU A 163 14.06 16.38 18.82
N GLY A 164 12.83 15.89 18.58
CA GLY A 164 11.90 16.50 17.63
C GLY A 164 12.14 16.14 16.17
N ARG A 165 13.05 15.22 15.85
CA ARG A 165 13.32 14.78 14.48
C ARG A 165 12.06 14.26 13.80
N PHE A 166 11.27 13.47 14.49
CA PHE A 166 10.05 12.85 13.94
C PHE A 166 8.88 13.84 13.90
N ALA A 167 8.88 14.88 14.74
CA ALA A 167 7.86 15.93 14.71
C ALA A 167 7.87 16.78 13.42
N THR A 168 8.94 16.67 12.62
CA THR A 168 9.05 17.36 11.31
C THR A 168 8.42 16.55 10.17
N ILE A 169 8.03 15.30 10.42
CA ILE A 169 7.37 14.44 9.42
C ILE A 169 5.92 14.89 9.28
N ASP A 170 5.56 15.30 8.07
CA ASP A 170 4.25 15.85 7.75
C ASP A 170 3.38 14.84 6.98
N LEU A 171 2.34 14.33 7.61
CA LEU A 171 1.30 13.51 7.00
C LEU A 171 0.12 14.31 6.47
N GLY A 172 0.14 15.64 6.60
CA GLY A 172 -0.92 16.55 6.15
C GLY A 172 -1.35 16.35 4.69
N PRO A 173 -0.42 16.16 3.73
CA PRO A 173 -0.76 15.89 2.34
C PRO A 173 -1.66 14.67 2.12
N LEU A 174 -1.61 13.68 3.04
CA LEU A 174 -2.36 12.43 2.97
C LEU A 174 -3.75 12.52 3.64
N GLU A 175 -3.95 13.45 4.57
CA GLU A 175 -5.11 13.51 5.49
C GLU A 175 -6.47 13.56 4.79
N TYR A 176 -6.53 14.16 3.60
CA TYR A 176 -7.77 14.39 2.85
C TYR A 176 -7.90 13.60 1.56
N LEU A 177 -6.97 12.69 1.28
CA LEU A 177 -7.01 11.90 0.06
C LEU A 177 -8.09 10.83 0.09
N SER A 178 -8.32 10.23 1.26
CA SER A 178 -9.29 9.15 1.44
C SER A 178 -9.85 9.16 2.87
N ARG A 179 -10.96 8.45 3.05
CA ARG A 179 -11.50 8.15 4.39
C ARG A 179 -10.69 7.09 5.12
N SER A 180 -9.87 6.34 4.40
CA SER A 180 -9.04 5.27 4.93
C SER A 180 -7.65 5.39 4.31
N VAL A 181 -6.77 6.09 5.01
CA VAL A 181 -5.34 6.12 4.70
C VAL A 181 -4.61 5.38 5.82
N THR A 182 -3.78 4.43 5.45
CA THR A 182 -2.93 3.70 6.40
C THR A 182 -1.48 3.77 5.94
N VAL A 183 -0.59 4.16 6.83
CA VAL A 183 0.86 4.13 6.65
C VAL A 183 1.43 3.04 7.53
N ARG A 184 2.24 2.18 6.96
CA ARG A 184 2.94 1.10 7.66
C ARG A 184 4.44 1.27 7.48
N LEU A 185 5.17 1.29 8.58
CA LEU A 185 6.62 1.23 8.58
C LEU A 185 7.06 -0.19 8.90
N LEU A 186 7.85 -0.77 8.02
CA LEU A 186 8.44 -2.09 8.20
C LEU A 186 9.96 -1.93 8.38
N TYR A 187 10.56 -2.72 9.25
CA TYR A 187 11.98 -2.70 9.62
C TYR A 187 12.42 -1.58 10.57
N ALA A 188 11.49 -0.80 11.13
CA ALA A 188 11.86 0.16 12.17
C ALA A 188 12.33 -0.54 13.45
N THR A 189 13.21 0.11 14.21
CA THR A 189 13.53 -0.36 15.56
C THR A 189 12.42 -0.02 16.54
N PRO A 190 12.29 -0.72 17.68
CA PRO A 190 11.29 -0.39 18.71
C PRO A 190 11.35 1.07 19.17
N THR A 191 12.54 1.64 19.30
CA THR A 191 12.73 3.05 19.68
C THR A 191 12.18 3.99 18.62
N VAL A 192 12.44 3.72 17.33
CA VAL A 192 11.93 4.52 16.21
C VAL A 192 10.42 4.37 16.11
N SER A 193 9.88 3.16 16.27
CA SER A 193 8.44 2.89 16.28
C SER A 193 7.71 3.74 17.31
N VAL A 194 8.22 3.79 18.54
CA VAL A 194 7.67 4.62 19.64
C VAL A 194 7.76 6.11 19.31
N ALA A 195 8.88 6.56 18.72
CA ALA A 195 9.07 7.96 18.35
C ALA A 195 8.08 8.39 17.24
N TRP A 196 7.90 7.57 16.21
CA TRP A 196 6.88 7.80 15.17
C TRP A 196 5.47 7.89 15.76
N GLU A 197 5.13 6.99 16.69
CA GLU A 197 3.80 7.00 17.31
C GLU A 197 3.54 8.26 18.13
N ARG A 198 4.56 8.75 18.83
CA ARG A 198 4.43 9.87 19.77
C ARG A 198 4.59 11.24 19.14
N GLU A 199 5.49 11.38 18.15
CA GLU A 199 5.94 12.67 17.66
C GLU A 199 5.34 13.03 16.29
N VAL A 200 4.97 12.05 15.45
CA VAL A 200 4.37 12.34 14.14
C VAL A 200 2.90 12.74 14.33
N ASP A 201 2.60 14.01 14.04
CA ASP A 201 1.22 14.52 14.14
C ASP A 201 0.35 13.91 13.03
N ARG A 202 -0.82 13.41 13.40
CA ARG A 202 -1.80 12.83 12.50
C ARG A 202 -3.20 12.87 13.07
N ARG A 203 -4.18 13.15 12.22
CA ARG A 203 -5.60 13.22 12.61
C ARG A 203 -6.43 12.09 12.01
N ARG A 204 -6.24 11.79 10.73
CA ARG A 204 -7.05 10.82 9.96
C ARG A 204 -6.22 9.69 9.38
N VAL A 205 -4.92 9.85 9.26
CA VAL A 205 -4.00 8.81 8.84
C VAL A 205 -3.83 7.81 9.96
N ARG A 206 -4.05 6.53 9.66
CA ARG A 206 -3.71 5.42 10.55
C ARG A 206 -2.26 5.06 10.32
N MET A 207 -1.56 4.77 11.39
CA MET A 207 -0.17 4.37 11.31
C MET A 207 0.05 3.07 12.08
N TRP A 208 0.93 2.25 11.53
CA TRP A 208 1.39 1.02 12.14
C TRP A 208 2.87 0.83 11.87
N THR A 209 3.58 0.30 12.85
CA THR A 209 5.00 -0.03 12.73
C THR A 209 5.18 -1.52 12.97
N VAL A 210 6.05 -2.14 12.20
CA VAL A 210 6.47 -3.53 12.35
C VAL A 210 7.97 -3.54 12.55
N ASP A 211 8.38 -4.02 13.70
CA ASP A 211 9.79 -4.04 14.07
C ASP A 211 10.59 -4.99 13.18
N HIS A 212 11.86 -4.67 12.99
CA HIS A 212 12.76 -5.50 12.17
C HIS A 212 12.85 -6.95 12.67
N GLU A 213 12.75 -7.18 13.99
CA GLU A 213 12.75 -8.53 14.57
C GLU A 213 11.51 -9.34 14.13
N VAL A 214 10.35 -8.67 13.98
CA VAL A 214 9.15 -9.31 13.46
C VAL A 214 9.31 -9.59 11.97
N MET A 215 9.93 -8.63 11.24
CA MET A 215 10.15 -8.79 9.80
C MET A 215 11.01 -9.99 9.43
N VAL A 216 11.97 -10.40 10.26
CA VAL A 216 12.76 -11.63 10.02
C VAL A 216 11.87 -12.88 9.90
N GLY A 217 10.72 -12.90 10.57
CA GLY A 217 9.81 -14.06 10.61
C GLY A 217 9.13 -14.38 9.28
N TRP A 218 9.06 -13.46 8.29
CA TRP A 218 8.42 -13.74 7.00
C TRP A 218 9.17 -14.82 6.21
N ARG A 219 10.49 -14.82 6.29
CA ARG A 219 11.34 -15.78 5.58
C ARG A 219 11.16 -17.19 6.09
N GLU A 220 10.97 -17.34 7.40
CA GLU A 220 10.69 -18.64 8.03
C GLU A 220 9.37 -19.24 7.52
N GLN A 221 8.34 -18.39 7.29
CA GLN A 221 7.06 -18.84 6.75
C GLN A 221 7.22 -19.34 5.30
N LEU A 222 7.98 -18.61 4.49
CA LEU A 222 8.25 -19.02 3.11
C LEU A 222 9.04 -20.35 3.06
N GLU A 223 10.06 -20.51 3.89
CA GLU A 223 10.83 -21.75 3.99
C GLU A 223 9.96 -22.92 4.46
N PHE A 224 9.07 -22.69 5.40
CA PHE A 224 8.11 -23.71 5.85
C PHE A 224 7.20 -24.15 4.71
N ASP A 225 6.63 -23.24 3.95
CA ASP A 225 5.73 -23.52 2.83
C ASP A 225 6.44 -24.33 1.74
N ILE A 226 7.66 -23.94 1.37
CA ILE A 226 8.49 -24.66 0.40
C ILE A 226 8.75 -26.09 0.88
N ASN A 227 9.14 -26.30 2.14
CA ASN A 227 9.50 -27.60 2.70
C ASN A 227 8.29 -28.51 2.90
N SER A 228 7.11 -27.97 3.16
CA SER A 228 5.87 -28.74 3.32
C SER A 228 5.24 -29.13 1.98
N GLY A 229 5.77 -28.65 0.86
CA GLY A 229 5.21 -28.90 -0.49
C GLY A 229 3.82 -28.31 -0.68
N GLY A 230 3.47 -27.32 0.19
CA GLY A 230 2.17 -26.69 0.25
C GLY A 230 2.04 -25.46 -0.63
N ALA A 231 0.85 -24.95 -0.70
CA ALA A 231 0.58 -23.60 -1.13
C ALA A 231 1.17 -22.66 -0.08
N GLU A 232 1.71 -21.53 -0.47
CA GLU A 232 2.34 -20.49 0.35
C GLU A 232 1.37 -19.84 1.37
N ASP A 233 0.55 -20.66 2.05
CA ASP A 233 -0.56 -20.22 2.89
C ASP A 233 -0.08 -19.59 4.21
N ASN A 234 1.05 -20.11 4.76
CA ASN A 234 1.61 -19.56 5.99
C ASN A 234 2.19 -18.16 5.79
N LEU A 235 2.88 -17.93 4.68
CA LEU A 235 3.41 -16.61 4.35
C LEU A 235 2.27 -15.59 4.22
N TRP A 236 1.20 -15.91 3.50
CA TRP A 236 0.10 -14.97 3.30
C TRP A 236 -0.69 -14.71 4.57
N LYS A 237 -0.88 -15.75 5.38
CA LYS A 237 -1.47 -15.57 6.71
C LYS A 237 -0.58 -14.72 7.62
N TRP A 238 0.74 -14.91 7.59
CA TRP A 238 1.67 -14.08 8.35
C TRP A 238 1.62 -12.62 7.88
N VAL A 239 1.54 -12.36 6.58
CA VAL A 239 1.38 -11.00 6.01
C VAL A 239 0.09 -10.37 6.51
N GLU A 240 -1.03 -11.10 6.49
CA GLU A 240 -2.31 -10.62 7.00
C GLU A 240 -2.25 -10.28 8.50
N ASP A 241 -1.67 -11.18 9.30
CA ASP A 241 -1.64 -11.05 10.75
C ASP A 241 -0.65 -9.96 11.23
N ASN A 242 0.44 -9.70 10.51
CA ASN A 242 1.51 -8.80 10.95
C ASN A 242 1.57 -7.48 10.15
N ILE A 243 1.17 -7.48 8.89
CA ILE A 243 1.30 -6.32 8.00
C ILE A 243 -0.09 -5.76 7.66
N ASP A 244 -0.97 -6.54 7.06
CA ASP A 244 -2.19 -6.05 6.41
C ASP A 244 -3.44 -6.09 7.27
N PHE A 245 -3.33 -6.50 8.52
CA PHE A 245 -4.47 -6.44 9.43
C PHE A 245 -5.06 -5.03 9.51
N ARG A 246 -6.34 -4.98 9.82
CA ARG A 246 -7.08 -3.73 9.87
C ARG A 246 -6.69 -2.90 11.09
N VAL A 247 -5.89 -1.87 10.88
CA VAL A 247 -5.54 -0.91 11.94
C VAL A 247 -6.79 -0.18 12.41
N ARG A 248 -7.15 -0.33 13.69
CA ARG A 248 -8.26 0.39 14.30
C ARG A 248 -7.86 1.83 14.57
N THR A 249 -8.78 2.77 14.32
CA THR A 249 -8.57 4.16 14.74
C THR A 249 -8.57 4.21 16.27
N ARG A 250 -7.58 4.89 16.84
CA ARG A 250 -7.59 5.17 18.28
C ARG A 250 -8.82 6.04 18.54
N VAL A 251 -9.76 5.56 19.34
CA VAL A 251 -10.86 6.38 19.86
C VAL A 251 -10.23 7.18 21.00
N LEU A 252 -10.08 8.50 20.80
CA LEU A 252 -9.68 9.44 21.84
C LEU A 252 -10.83 9.67 22.82
#